data_fcd38b97b4022862096aa66e5e9b9eef
#
_entry.id   fcd38b97b4022862096aa66e5e9b9eef
#
_cell.length_a   1.000
_cell.length_b   1.000
_cell.length_c   1.000
_cell.angle_alpha   90.00
_cell.angle_beta   90.00
_cell.angle_gamma   90.00
#
_symmetry.space_group_name_H-M   'P 1'
#
loop_
_entity.id
_entity.type
_entity.pdbx_description
1 polymer ?
#
loop_
_entity_poly.entity_id
_entity_poly.type
_entity_poly.pdbx_seq_one_letter_code
_entity_poly.pdbx_strand_id
1 'polypeptide(L)'
;IAAMGGEAVANGDDVSDWEGAQAMVNQAIETFGDLTGIVSNAGILRDRMLVNMTEAEWDAVIQVHLKGTFAPARWAAAYWRDKAKAGEEVNASIVNTTSVSGIYGNPGQTNYGAAKMGIAAFTIIAAREMQRYGVRVNAVAPGALTRMTEDLGMGQASEEDKALMHPRYIAPIVTWLQSAESSDVTGRV
;
A
#
# COMPACT_ATOMS: atom_id res chain seq x y z
N ILE A 1 13.90 11.75 -9.00
CA ILE A 1 13.26 11.09 -10.17
C ILE A 1 13.74 11.81 -11.44
N ALA A 2 13.54 13.13 -11.60
CA ALA A 2 13.95 13.85 -12.81
C ALA A 2 15.46 13.71 -13.12
N ALA A 3 16.33 13.75 -12.10
CA ALA A 3 17.77 13.56 -12.27
C ALA A 3 18.16 12.15 -12.78
N MET A 4 17.24 11.18 -12.70
CA MET A 4 17.41 9.82 -13.21
C MET A 4 16.71 9.62 -14.57
N GLY A 5 16.19 10.68 -15.19
CA GLY A 5 15.49 10.63 -16.47
C GLY A 5 14.02 10.21 -16.39
N GLY A 6 13.45 10.13 -15.19
CA GLY A 6 12.04 9.85 -14.98
C GLY A 6 11.21 11.12 -14.81
N GLU A 7 9.90 11.00 -14.95
CA GLU A 7 8.93 12.08 -14.72
C GLU A 7 8.21 11.87 -13.38
N ALA A 8 7.82 12.95 -12.74
CA ALA A 8 7.05 12.92 -11.49
C ALA A 8 6.24 14.20 -11.30
N VAL A 9 5.05 14.04 -10.76
CA VAL A 9 4.19 15.14 -10.31
C VAL A 9 3.81 14.90 -8.84
N ALA A 10 3.80 15.97 -8.04
CA ALA A 10 3.36 15.89 -6.65
C ALA A 10 1.82 15.98 -6.59
N ASN A 11 1.25 15.24 -5.63
CA ASN A 11 -0.16 15.34 -5.26
C ASN A 11 -0.25 15.50 -3.73
N GLY A 12 -1.10 16.38 -3.26
CA GLY A 12 -1.26 16.71 -1.83
C GLY A 12 -2.58 16.21 -1.23
N ASP A 13 -3.36 15.42 -1.97
CA ASP A 13 -4.65 14.92 -1.50
C ASP A 13 -4.49 13.85 -0.40
N ASP A 14 -5.51 13.70 0.44
CA ASP A 14 -5.59 12.64 1.42
C ASP A 14 -6.08 11.33 0.74
N VAL A 15 -5.27 10.27 0.83
CA VAL A 15 -5.60 8.94 0.28
C VAL A 15 -6.90 8.36 0.85
N SER A 16 -7.32 8.78 2.04
CA SER A 16 -8.53 8.32 2.71
C SER A 16 -9.76 9.18 2.43
N ASP A 17 -9.58 10.33 1.77
CA ASP A 17 -10.67 11.11 1.23
C ASP A 17 -11.13 10.50 -0.11
N TRP A 18 -12.44 10.38 -0.30
CA TRP A 18 -12.99 9.69 -1.46
C TRP A 18 -12.74 10.43 -2.78
N GLU A 19 -12.95 11.75 -2.74
CA GLU A 19 -12.76 12.62 -3.90
C GLU A 19 -11.27 12.88 -4.14
N GLY A 20 -10.48 13.05 -3.08
CA GLY A 20 -9.03 13.17 -3.15
C GLY A 20 -8.37 11.94 -3.76
N ALA A 21 -8.79 10.74 -3.38
CA ALA A 21 -8.32 9.49 -3.98
C ALA A 21 -8.65 9.40 -5.47
N GLN A 22 -9.83 9.87 -5.90
CA GLN A 22 -10.21 9.97 -7.31
C GLN A 22 -9.35 10.98 -8.05
N ALA A 23 -9.16 12.16 -7.48
CA ALA A 23 -8.33 13.22 -8.07
C ALA A 23 -6.89 12.76 -8.28
N MET A 24 -6.33 12.03 -7.31
CA MET A 24 -4.98 11.44 -7.40
C MET A 24 -4.84 10.46 -8.58
N VAL A 25 -5.80 9.56 -8.74
CA VAL A 25 -5.83 8.60 -9.86
C VAL A 25 -5.98 9.34 -11.21
N ASN A 26 -6.89 10.30 -11.29
CA ASN A 26 -7.11 11.10 -12.50
C ASN A 26 -5.86 11.93 -12.86
N GLN A 27 -5.20 12.56 -11.88
CA GLN A 27 -3.98 13.32 -12.11
C GLN A 27 -2.88 12.44 -12.73
N ALA A 28 -2.72 11.20 -12.27
CA ALA A 28 -1.74 10.28 -12.85
C ALA A 28 -2.07 9.96 -14.31
N ILE A 29 -3.33 9.65 -14.61
CA ILE A 29 -3.79 9.34 -15.96
C ILE A 29 -3.64 10.55 -16.89
N GLU A 30 -4.04 11.74 -16.46
CA GLU A 30 -3.96 12.97 -17.23
C GLU A 30 -2.51 13.42 -17.50
N THR A 31 -1.62 13.22 -16.51
CA THR A 31 -0.22 13.65 -16.61
C THR A 31 0.61 12.70 -17.48
N PHE A 32 0.42 11.38 -17.30
CA PHE A 32 1.28 10.35 -17.92
C PHE A 32 0.60 9.58 -19.06
N GLY A 33 -0.67 9.85 -19.33
CA GLY A 33 -1.46 9.21 -20.39
C GLY A 33 -2.05 7.85 -20.01
N ASP A 34 -1.56 7.21 -18.95
CA ASP A 34 -2.05 5.92 -18.43
C ASP A 34 -1.73 5.76 -16.96
N LEU A 35 -2.34 4.74 -16.35
CA LEU A 35 -2.02 4.25 -15.01
C LEU A 35 -1.77 2.74 -15.08
N THR A 36 -0.56 2.30 -14.71
CA THR A 36 -0.17 0.89 -14.75
C THR A 36 0.09 0.30 -13.38
N GLY A 37 0.14 1.12 -12.32
CA GLY A 37 0.37 0.61 -10.99
C GLY A 37 0.03 1.55 -9.86
N ILE A 38 -0.29 0.97 -8.70
CA ILE A 38 -0.45 1.67 -7.43
C ILE A 38 0.40 1.00 -6.36
N VAL A 39 1.07 1.81 -5.55
CA VAL A 39 1.70 1.39 -4.30
C VAL A 39 1.01 2.09 -3.13
N SER A 40 0.23 1.33 -2.35
CA SER A 40 -0.48 1.84 -1.17
C SER A 40 0.44 1.74 0.05
N ASN A 41 1.10 2.85 0.42
CA ASN A 41 2.09 2.89 1.50
C ASN A 41 1.80 3.97 2.56
N ALA A 42 0.80 4.81 2.39
CA ALA A 42 0.43 5.82 3.37
C ALA A 42 0.04 5.19 4.72
N GLY A 43 0.49 5.80 5.81
CA GLY A 43 0.21 5.24 7.13
C GLY A 43 0.59 6.14 8.29
N ILE A 44 -0.05 5.90 9.43
CA ILE A 44 0.19 6.57 10.70
C ILE A 44 0.18 5.54 11.84
N LEU A 45 0.75 5.90 12.97
CA LEU A 45 0.64 5.13 14.21
C LEU A 45 -0.14 5.94 15.28
N ARG A 46 -1.00 5.26 16.01
CA ARG A 46 -1.68 5.75 17.20
C ARG A 46 -1.73 4.59 18.21
N ASP A 47 -0.52 4.16 18.62
CA ASP A 47 -0.34 2.98 19.45
C ASP A 47 -0.84 3.25 20.87
N ARG A 48 -1.68 2.35 21.37
CA ARG A 48 -2.27 2.41 22.70
C ARG A 48 -2.72 1.01 23.12
N MET A 49 -2.48 0.67 24.39
CA MET A 49 -3.07 -0.56 24.96
C MET A 49 -4.59 -0.51 24.83
N LEU A 50 -5.21 -1.63 24.48
CA LEU A 50 -6.64 -1.72 24.14
C LEU A 50 -7.55 -1.03 25.17
N VAL A 51 -7.29 -1.23 26.47
CA VAL A 51 -8.11 -0.65 27.55
C VAL A 51 -8.07 0.89 27.61
N ASN A 52 -7.08 1.52 26.99
CA ASN A 52 -6.87 2.96 27.00
C ASN A 52 -7.01 3.59 25.61
N MET A 53 -7.27 2.78 24.57
CA MET A 53 -7.41 3.27 23.20
C MET A 53 -8.70 4.07 23.04
N THR A 54 -8.59 5.27 22.52
CA THR A 54 -9.73 6.12 22.23
C THR A 54 -10.33 5.80 20.85
N GLU A 55 -11.62 6.13 20.67
CA GLU A 55 -12.30 6.04 19.36
C GLU A 55 -11.55 6.80 18.28
N ALA A 56 -11.08 8.03 18.58
CA ALA A 56 -10.33 8.85 17.64
C ALA A 56 -8.98 8.22 17.21
N GLU A 57 -8.27 7.55 18.12
CA GLU A 57 -7.04 6.80 17.80
C GLU A 57 -7.33 5.58 16.92
N TRP A 58 -8.45 4.90 17.17
CA TRP A 58 -8.92 3.80 16.33
C TRP A 58 -9.31 4.29 14.93
N ASP A 59 -10.22 5.24 14.85
CA ASP A 59 -10.78 5.75 13.60
C ASP A 59 -9.71 6.34 12.69
N ALA A 60 -8.78 7.12 13.22
CA ALA A 60 -7.69 7.71 12.44
C ALA A 60 -6.83 6.63 11.76
N VAL A 61 -6.50 5.54 12.47
CA VAL A 61 -5.68 4.46 11.93
C VAL A 61 -6.45 3.64 10.88
N ILE A 62 -7.70 3.28 11.16
CA ILE A 62 -8.55 2.56 10.20
C ILE A 62 -8.76 3.40 8.93
N GLN A 63 -9.02 4.70 9.09
CA GLN A 63 -9.24 5.60 7.97
C GLN A 63 -8.01 5.69 7.07
N VAL A 64 -6.85 6.02 7.61
CA VAL A 64 -5.64 6.22 6.80
C VAL A 64 -5.17 4.91 6.18
N HIS A 65 -5.11 3.81 6.94
CA HIS A 65 -4.59 2.55 6.44
C HIS A 65 -5.58 1.78 5.58
N LEU A 66 -6.76 1.45 6.12
CA LEU A 66 -7.68 0.55 5.44
C LEU A 66 -8.48 1.28 4.36
N LYS A 67 -9.12 2.41 4.69
CA LYS A 67 -9.84 3.21 3.70
C LYS A 67 -8.89 3.86 2.69
N GLY A 68 -7.69 4.34 3.13
CA GLY A 68 -6.68 4.93 2.26
C GLY A 68 -6.00 3.92 1.32
N THR A 69 -6.07 2.61 1.61
CA THR A 69 -5.73 1.55 0.66
C THR A 69 -6.89 1.28 -0.31
N PHE A 70 -8.11 1.23 0.21
CA PHE A 70 -9.30 0.91 -0.58
C PHE A 70 -9.65 2.00 -1.61
N ALA A 71 -9.67 3.28 -1.22
CA ALA A 71 -10.22 4.33 -2.06
C ALA A 71 -9.42 4.55 -3.37
N PRO A 72 -8.08 4.72 -3.38
CA PRO A 72 -7.32 4.80 -4.62
C PRO A 72 -7.41 3.52 -5.46
N ALA A 73 -7.33 2.34 -4.81
CA ALA A 73 -7.43 1.05 -5.49
C ALA A 73 -8.78 0.88 -6.21
N ARG A 74 -9.88 1.33 -5.59
CA ARG A 74 -11.22 1.27 -6.19
C ARG A 74 -11.32 2.14 -7.45
N TRP A 75 -10.76 3.35 -7.43
CA TRP A 75 -10.80 4.23 -8.59
C TRP A 75 -9.95 3.71 -9.75
N ALA A 76 -8.75 3.24 -9.46
CA ALA A 76 -7.90 2.60 -10.45
C ALA A 76 -8.51 1.31 -11.00
N ALA A 77 -9.10 0.47 -10.15
CA ALA A 77 -9.79 -0.75 -10.58
C ALA A 77 -10.93 -0.46 -11.55
N ALA A 78 -11.68 0.64 -11.35
CA ALA A 78 -12.71 1.07 -12.29
C ALA A 78 -12.11 1.46 -13.65
N TYR A 79 -11.03 2.22 -13.65
CA TYR A 79 -10.31 2.62 -14.87
C TYR A 79 -9.82 1.41 -15.66
N TRP A 80 -9.11 0.49 -15.03
CA TRP A 80 -8.59 -0.71 -15.69
C TRP A 80 -9.69 -1.66 -16.17
N ARG A 81 -10.76 -1.81 -15.40
CA ARG A 81 -11.95 -2.58 -15.84
C ARG A 81 -12.54 -1.99 -17.12
N ASP A 82 -12.66 -0.66 -17.19
CA ASP A 82 -13.29 0.00 -18.33
C ASP A 82 -12.39 -0.07 -19.56
N LYS A 83 -11.06 0.05 -19.41
CA LYS A 83 -10.08 -0.23 -20.47
C LYS A 83 -10.22 -1.68 -20.99
N ALA A 84 -10.20 -2.66 -20.11
CA ALA A 84 -10.33 -4.07 -20.49
C ALA A 84 -11.65 -4.37 -21.22
N LYS A 85 -12.77 -3.73 -20.80
CA LYS A 85 -14.07 -3.85 -21.47
C LYS A 85 -14.10 -3.17 -22.83
N ALA A 86 -13.29 -2.14 -23.04
CA ALA A 86 -13.11 -1.50 -24.35
C ALA A 86 -12.23 -2.33 -25.31
N GLY A 87 -11.68 -3.45 -24.86
CA GLY A 87 -10.80 -4.32 -25.62
C GLY A 87 -9.33 -3.87 -25.62
N GLU A 88 -8.98 -2.94 -24.74
CA GLU A 88 -7.60 -2.51 -24.55
C GLU A 88 -6.84 -3.50 -23.67
N GLU A 89 -5.55 -3.68 -23.94
CA GLU A 89 -4.68 -4.49 -23.10
C GLU A 89 -4.43 -3.79 -21.77
N VAL A 90 -4.60 -4.54 -20.69
CA VAL A 90 -4.30 -4.09 -19.32
C VAL A 90 -3.26 -5.01 -18.69
N ASN A 91 -2.14 -4.44 -18.30
CA ASN A 91 -1.11 -5.11 -17.48
C ASN A 91 -0.79 -4.21 -16.30
N ALA A 92 -1.61 -4.28 -15.27
CA ALA A 92 -1.53 -3.38 -14.13
C ALA A 92 -1.26 -4.15 -12.82
N SER A 93 -0.73 -3.43 -11.82
CA SER A 93 -0.40 -4.00 -10.52
C SER A 93 -0.76 -3.07 -9.35
N ILE A 94 -1.31 -3.65 -8.29
CA ILE A 94 -1.47 -3.00 -6.98
C ILE A 94 -0.53 -3.69 -5.99
N VAL A 95 0.31 -2.92 -5.31
CA VAL A 95 1.12 -3.41 -4.19
C VAL A 95 0.70 -2.67 -2.92
N ASN A 96 0.09 -3.40 -2.00
CA ASN A 96 -0.36 -2.89 -0.72
C ASN A 96 0.71 -3.10 0.36
N THR A 97 0.70 -2.27 1.40
CA THR A 97 1.57 -2.43 2.55
C THR A 97 0.79 -2.93 3.76
N THR A 98 0.93 -4.21 4.08
CA THR A 98 0.46 -4.82 5.33
C THR A 98 1.56 -4.77 6.41
N SER A 99 1.48 -5.60 7.43
CA SER A 99 2.47 -5.64 8.52
C SER A 99 2.46 -6.99 9.22
N VAL A 100 3.62 -7.39 9.71
CA VAL A 100 3.76 -8.50 10.67
C VAL A 100 2.90 -8.31 11.91
N SER A 101 2.67 -7.07 12.33
CA SER A 101 1.75 -6.74 13.45
C SER A 101 0.30 -7.12 13.15
N GLY A 102 -0.13 -7.09 11.89
CA GLY A 102 -1.45 -7.57 11.48
C GLY A 102 -1.53 -9.10 11.48
N ILE A 103 -0.46 -9.78 11.08
CA ILE A 103 -0.43 -11.24 10.91
C ILE A 103 -0.21 -11.96 12.25
N TYR A 104 0.71 -11.47 13.07
CA TYR A 104 1.12 -12.13 14.32
C TYR A 104 0.71 -11.39 15.59
N GLY A 105 0.19 -10.18 15.46
CA GLY A 105 -0.17 -9.32 16.59
C GLY A 105 1.03 -8.57 17.17
N ASN A 106 0.74 -7.38 17.73
CA ASN A 106 1.70 -6.61 18.50
C ASN A 106 0.95 -5.86 19.61
N PRO A 107 1.28 -6.05 20.91
CA PRO A 107 0.64 -5.34 22.01
C PRO A 107 0.68 -3.81 21.79
N GLY A 108 -0.45 -3.13 22.05
CA GLY A 108 -0.60 -1.70 21.83
C GLY A 108 -1.02 -1.29 20.40
N GLN A 109 -1.12 -2.24 19.48
CA GLN A 109 -1.44 -1.99 18.08
C GLN A 109 -2.74 -2.67 17.61
N THR A 110 -3.77 -2.71 18.44
CA THR A 110 -5.05 -3.34 18.05
C THR A 110 -5.72 -2.66 16.86
N ASN A 111 -5.67 -1.33 16.76
CA ASN A 111 -6.13 -0.55 15.61
C ASN A 111 -5.27 -0.82 14.36
N TYR A 112 -3.97 -0.69 14.51
CA TYR A 112 -3.01 -0.88 13.41
C TYR A 112 -3.01 -2.32 12.90
N GLY A 113 -2.95 -3.30 13.80
CA GLY A 113 -3.00 -4.72 13.46
C GLY A 113 -4.29 -5.09 12.72
N ALA A 114 -5.45 -4.60 13.21
CA ALA A 114 -6.74 -4.80 12.56
C ALA A 114 -6.77 -4.22 11.14
N ALA A 115 -6.28 -2.98 10.96
CA ALA A 115 -6.20 -2.34 9.64
C ALA A 115 -5.27 -3.13 8.70
N LYS A 116 -4.08 -3.53 9.17
CA LYS A 116 -3.09 -4.25 8.36
C LYS A 116 -3.53 -5.68 8.00
N MET A 117 -4.22 -6.38 8.89
CA MET A 117 -4.85 -7.67 8.53
C MET A 117 -6.02 -7.47 7.56
N GLY A 118 -6.79 -6.40 7.72
CA GLY A 118 -7.82 -5.99 6.75
C GLY A 118 -7.25 -5.75 5.35
N ILE A 119 -6.08 -5.12 5.25
CA ILE A 119 -5.37 -4.92 3.98
C ILE A 119 -4.93 -6.26 3.36
N ALA A 120 -4.46 -7.22 4.17
CA ALA A 120 -4.12 -8.55 3.67
C ALA A 120 -5.34 -9.27 3.08
N ALA A 121 -6.47 -9.25 3.79
CA ALA A 121 -7.73 -9.81 3.29
C ALA A 121 -8.22 -9.09 2.02
N PHE A 122 -8.21 -7.75 2.01
CA PHE A 122 -8.53 -6.94 0.84
C PHE A 122 -7.68 -7.33 -0.37
N THR A 123 -6.37 -7.50 -0.19
CA THR A 123 -5.43 -7.89 -1.25
C THR A 123 -5.83 -9.22 -1.90
N ILE A 124 -6.11 -10.24 -1.09
CA ILE A 124 -6.47 -11.58 -1.57
C ILE A 124 -7.78 -11.56 -2.34
N ILE A 125 -8.77 -10.79 -1.86
CA ILE A 125 -10.09 -10.70 -2.51
C ILE A 125 -9.99 -9.90 -3.80
N ALA A 126 -9.36 -8.71 -3.75
CA ALA A 126 -9.17 -7.85 -4.91
C ALA A 126 -8.38 -8.54 -6.03
N ALA A 127 -7.38 -9.36 -5.69
CA ALA A 127 -6.64 -10.16 -6.66
C ALA A 127 -7.57 -11.08 -7.48
N ARG A 128 -8.50 -11.76 -6.82
CA ARG A 128 -9.46 -12.66 -7.47
C ARG A 128 -10.47 -11.91 -8.35
N GLU A 129 -10.92 -10.74 -7.89
CA GLU A 129 -11.88 -9.92 -8.63
C GLU A 129 -11.25 -9.27 -9.87
N MET A 130 -9.98 -8.85 -9.77
CA MET A 130 -9.32 -8.03 -10.77
C MET A 130 -8.50 -8.83 -11.79
N GLN A 131 -8.18 -10.09 -11.52
CA GLN A 131 -7.37 -10.95 -12.40
C GLN A 131 -7.93 -11.02 -13.83
N ARG A 132 -9.26 -11.11 -13.96
CA ARG A 132 -9.92 -11.16 -15.29
C ARG A 132 -9.78 -9.87 -16.11
N TYR A 133 -9.33 -8.79 -15.50
CA TYR A 133 -9.07 -7.50 -16.15
C TYR A 133 -7.57 -7.22 -16.35
N GLY A 134 -6.70 -8.23 -16.14
CA GLY A 134 -5.27 -8.06 -16.31
C GLY A 134 -4.57 -7.31 -15.16
N VAL A 135 -5.17 -7.27 -13.97
CA VAL A 135 -4.62 -6.57 -12.80
C VAL A 135 -4.16 -7.58 -11.75
N ARG A 136 -2.91 -7.48 -11.34
CA ARG A 136 -2.33 -8.22 -10.21
C ARG A 136 -2.48 -7.39 -8.92
N VAL A 137 -2.77 -8.04 -7.82
CA VAL A 137 -2.86 -7.38 -6.50
C VAL A 137 -2.09 -8.20 -5.48
N ASN A 138 -1.06 -7.61 -4.90
CA ASN A 138 -0.22 -8.24 -3.89
C ASN A 138 -0.02 -7.31 -2.70
N ALA A 139 0.47 -7.85 -1.58
CA ALA A 139 0.88 -7.06 -0.44
C ALA A 139 2.29 -7.43 0.02
N VAL A 140 2.97 -6.47 0.63
CA VAL A 140 4.23 -6.67 1.33
C VAL A 140 4.05 -6.36 2.82
N ALA A 141 4.71 -7.15 3.68
CA ALA A 141 4.78 -6.89 5.13
C ALA A 141 6.25 -6.50 5.45
N PRO A 142 6.66 -5.25 5.23
CA PRO A 142 8.05 -4.85 5.29
C PRO A 142 8.58 -4.88 6.73
N GLY A 143 9.80 -5.39 6.91
CA GLY A 143 10.62 -5.22 8.10
C GLY A 143 11.72 -4.22 7.80
N ALA A 144 11.58 -2.98 8.23
CA ALA A 144 12.58 -1.94 8.00
C ALA A 144 12.69 -0.99 9.20
N LEU A 145 13.90 -0.52 9.46
CA LEU A 145 14.14 0.52 10.44
C LEU A 145 13.84 1.88 9.82
N THR A 146 12.83 2.54 10.35
CA THR A 146 12.36 3.85 9.92
C THR A 146 11.98 4.69 11.15
N ARG A 147 11.73 5.97 10.97
CA ARG A 147 11.20 6.83 12.05
C ARG A 147 9.95 6.27 12.72
N MET A 148 9.15 5.48 12.02
CA MET A 148 7.95 4.84 12.58
C MET A 148 8.28 3.61 13.45
N THR A 149 9.42 2.98 13.26
CA THR A 149 9.78 1.70 13.91
C THR A 149 10.90 1.84 14.94
N GLU A 150 11.59 2.98 14.99
CA GLU A 150 12.63 3.27 15.99
C GLU A 150 12.11 3.12 17.43
N ASP A 151 10.92 3.65 17.69
CA ASP A 151 10.27 3.61 19.00
C ASP A 151 9.69 2.22 19.36
N LEU A 152 9.61 1.31 18.41
CA LEU A 152 9.12 -0.07 18.60
C LEU A 152 10.21 -1.06 19.02
N GLY A 153 11.34 -0.55 19.54
CA GLY A 153 12.47 -1.35 20.02
C GLY A 153 13.53 -1.68 18.97
N MET A 154 13.28 -1.42 17.69
CA MET A 154 14.26 -1.63 16.61
C MET A 154 15.44 -0.64 16.69
N GLY A 155 15.26 0.51 17.35
CA GLY A 155 16.33 1.50 17.55
C GLY A 155 17.48 1.03 18.45
N GLN A 156 17.29 -0.04 19.23
CA GLN A 156 18.31 -0.65 20.09
C GLN A 156 19.11 -1.77 19.41
N ALA A 157 18.82 -2.08 18.16
CA ALA A 157 19.56 -3.09 17.40
C ALA A 157 21.02 -2.67 17.17
N SER A 158 21.91 -3.64 16.90
CA SER A 158 23.30 -3.36 16.52
C SER A 158 23.38 -2.55 15.22
N GLU A 159 24.48 -1.84 14.99
CA GLU A 159 24.65 -1.09 13.73
C GLU A 159 24.64 -2.01 12.51
N GLU A 160 25.10 -3.25 12.66
CA GLU A 160 25.05 -4.28 11.62
C GLU A 160 23.57 -4.67 11.30
N ASP A 161 22.78 -4.93 12.33
CA ASP A 161 21.34 -5.23 12.15
C ASP A 161 20.57 -4.04 11.58
N LYS A 162 20.87 -2.82 12.03
CA LYS A 162 20.29 -1.59 11.46
C LYS A 162 20.60 -1.45 9.97
N ALA A 163 21.83 -1.76 9.57
CA ALA A 163 22.22 -1.73 8.16
C ALA A 163 21.42 -2.74 7.32
N LEU A 164 21.14 -3.94 7.85
CA LEU A 164 20.35 -4.98 7.21
C LEU A 164 18.85 -4.60 7.13
N MET A 165 18.35 -3.79 8.06
CA MET A 165 16.96 -3.30 8.11
C MET A 165 16.75 -1.98 7.35
N HIS A 166 17.70 -1.55 6.52
CA HIS A 166 17.57 -0.29 5.81
C HIS A 166 16.40 -0.34 4.81
N PRO A 167 15.52 0.69 4.74
CA PRO A 167 14.33 0.73 3.87
C PRO A 167 14.61 0.46 2.38
N ARG A 168 15.82 0.76 1.91
CA ARG A 168 16.24 0.48 0.51
C ARG A 168 16.07 -0.98 0.09
N TYR A 169 16.03 -1.93 1.02
CA TYR A 169 15.86 -3.34 0.72
C TYR A 169 14.42 -3.74 0.45
N ILE A 170 13.45 -2.85 0.77
CA ILE A 170 12.04 -3.08 0.46
C ILE A 170 11.72 -2.67 -0.98
N ALA A 171 12.37 -1.64 -1.51
CA ALA A 171 12.07 -1.12 -2.84
C ALA A 171 12.21 -2.16 -3.97
N PRO A 172 13.23 -3.06 -4.00
CA PRO A 172 13.37 -4.04 -5.08
C PRO A 172 12.17 -4.96 -5.25
N ILE A 173 11.63 -5.53 -4.16
CA ILE A 173 10.45 -6.41 -4.24
C ILE A 173 9.22 -5.65 -4.69
N VAL A 174 9.01 -4.42 -4.23
CA VAL A 174 7.90 -3.57 -4.65
C VAL A 174 8.00 -3.25 -6.15
N THR A 175 9.19 -2.87 -6.62
CA THR A 175 9.45 -2.58 -8.04
C THR A 175 9.22 -3.82 -8.90
N TRP A 176 9.71 -4.98 -8.47
CA TRP A 176 9.50 -6.24 -9.19
C TRP A 176 8.02 -6.61 -9.27
N LEU A 177 7.25 -6.46 -8.18
CA LEU A 177 5.81 -6.71 -8.16
C LEU A 177 5.02 -5.74 -9.06
N GLN A 178 5.57 -4.55 -9.35
CA GLN A 178 4.99 -3.59 -10.30
C GLN A 178 5.39 -3.90 -11.76
N SER A 179 6.43 -4.69 -11.98
CA SER A 179 6.93 -5.00 -13.32
C SER A 179 6.17 -6.16 -13.98
N ALA A 180 6.30 -6.28 -15.30
CA ALA A 180 5.76 -7.41 -16.06
C ALA A 180 6.42 -8.76 -15.71
N GLU A 181 7.60 -8.76 -15.09
CA GLU A 181 8.30 -9.98 -14.68
C GLU A 181 7.57 -10.76 -13.59
N SER A 182 6.67 -10.11 -12.86
CA SER A 182 5.82 -10.73 -11.84
C SER A 182 4.42 -11.12 -12.35
N SER A 183 4.26 -11.34 -13.65
CA SER A 183 2.96 -11.61 -14.31
C SER A 183 2.16 -12.75 -13.67
N ASP A 184 2.83 -13.75 -13.13
CA ASP A 184 2.20 -14.92 -12.51
C ASP A 184 1.98 -14.77 -11.00
N VAL A 185 2.35 -13.63 -10.42
CA VAL A 185 2.25 -13.38 -8.98
C VAL A 185 1.09 -12.45 -8.67
N THR A 186 0.04 -13.02 -8.08
CA THR A 186 -1.13 -12.27 -7.60
C THR A 186 -1.75 -12.93 -6.38
N GLY A 187 -2.37 -12.14 -5.50
CA GLY A 187 -3.01 -12.61 -4.27
C GLY A 187 -2.03 -13.06 -3.18
N ARG A 188 -0.78 -12.57 -3.20
CA ARG A 188 0.25 -12.92 -2.22
C ARG A 188 0.40 -11.82 -1.15
N VAL A 189 0.74 -12.29 0.04
CA VAL A 189 1.08 -11.45 1.19
C VAL A 189 2.43 -11.90 1.74
#